data_f9ba931ce1a143f746a6daa9e1a54134
#
_entry.id   f9ba931ce1a143f746a6daa9e1a54134
#
_cell.length_a   1.000
_cell.length_b   1.000
_cell.length_c   1.000
_cell.angle_alpha   90.00
_cell.angle_beta   90.00
_cell.angle_gamma   90.00
#
_symmetry.space_group_name_H-M   'P 1'
#
loop_
_entity.id
_entity.type
_entity.pdbx_description
1 polymer ?
#
loop_
_entity_poly.entity_id
_entity_poly.type
_entity_poly.pdbx_seq_one_letter_code
_entity_poly.pdbx_strand_id
1 'polypeptide(L)' 'MLKGTVKWFNEEKGFGFIQGEDGNDYFAHFSQINKEGFKTLKEGEEVTFEVTEGAKGPQASNIEVL' A
#
# COMPACT_ATOMS: atom_id res chain seq x y z
N MET A 1 9.95 -8.97 1.48
CA MET A 1 9.22 -7.69 1.42
C MET A 1 9.68 -6.88 0.24
N LEU A 2 8.76 -6.23 -0.42
CA LEU A 2 9.08 -5.32 -1.51
C LEU A 2 9.10 -3.89 -1.00
N LYS A 3 9.90 -3.07 -1.63
CA LYS A 3 9.81 -1.62 -1.48
C LYS A 3 8.91 -1.07 -2.58
N GLY A 4 8.21 0.00 -2.27
CA GLY A 4 7.37 0.65 -3.24
C GLY A 4 7.14 2.10 -2.91
N THR A 5 6.44 2.77 -3.82
CA THR A 5 6.10 4.18 -3.68
C THR A 5 4.59 4.30 -3.85
N VAL A 6 3.95 5.03 -2.96
CA VAL A 6 2.50 5.25 -3.03
C VAL A 6 2.17 6.08 -4.26
N LYS A 7 1.35 5.53 -5.15
CA LYS A 7 0.89 6.25 -6.35
C LYS A 7 -0.21 7.23 -5.98
N TRP A 8 -1.20 6.75 -5.24
CA TRP A 8 -2.26 7.58 -4.68
C TRP A 8 -2.98 6.78 -3.59
N PHE A 9 -3.66 7.49 -2.73
CA PHE A 9 -4.45 6.87 -1.68
C PHE A 9 -5.66 7.75 -1.36
N ASN A 10 -6.84 7.15 -1.31
CA ASN A 10 -8.07 7.85 -0.99
C ASN A 10 -8.46 7.55 0.45
N GLU A 11 -8.32 8.54 1.31
CA GLU A 11 -8.60 8.38 2.74
C GLU A 11 -10.08 8.10 3.03
N GLU A 12 -10.96 8.69 2.24
CA GLU A 12 -12.40 8.51 2.44
C GLU A 12 -12.82 7.07 2.14
N LYS A 13 -12.29 6.51 1.07
CA LYS A 13 -12.62 5.16 0.66
C LYS A 13 -11.74 4.12 1.34
N GLY A 14 -10.59 4.54 1.85
CA GLY A 14 -9.69 3.68 2.58
C GLY A 14 -8.85 2.75 1.72
N PHE A 15 -8.56 3.13 0.48
CA PHE A 15 -7.71 2.32 -0.39
C PHE A 15 -6.94 3.18 -1.37
N GLY A 16 -5.94 2.57 -1.98
CA GLY A 16 -5.12 3.20 -2.99
C GLY A 16 -4.23 2.18 -3.66
N PHE A 17 -3.18 2.66 -4.31
CA PHE A 17 -2.24 1.81 -5.01
C PHE A 17 -0.80 2.19 -4.68
N ILE A 18 0.03 1.16 -4.61
CA ILE A 18 1.47 1.29 -4.39
C ILE A 18 2.14 0.70 -5.62
N GLN A 19 3.09 1.44 -6.20
CA GLN A 19 3.92 0.91 -7.27
C GLN A 19 5.14 0.25 -6.64
N GLY A 20 5.28 -1.06 -6.84
CA GLY A 20 6.42 -1.80 -6.33
C GLY A 20 7.69 -1.50 -7.11
N GLU A 21 8.83 -1.81 -6.53
CA GLU A 21 10.12 -1.65 -7.21
C GLU A 21 10.27 -2.57 -8.41
N ASP A 22 9.40 -3.59 -8.50
CA ASP A 22 9.33 -4.49 -9.64
C ASP A 22 8.53 -3.91 -10.82
N GLY A 23 7.99 -2.70 -10.65
CA GLY A 23 7.22 -2.01 -11.68
C GLY A 23 5.72 -2.33 -11.69
N ASN A 24 5.27 -3.23 -10.85
CA ASN A 24 3.85 -3.60 -10.77
C ASN A 24 3.11 -2.72 -9.77
N ASP A 25 1.81 -2.51 -10.01
CA ASP A 25 0.96 -1.80 -9.08
C ASP A 25 0.27 -2.80 -8.16
N TYR A 26 0.18 -2.45 -6.88
CA TYR A 26 -0.45 -3.30 -5.88
C TYR A 26 -1.56 -2.54 -5.17
N PHE A 27 -2.70 -3.19 -5.02
CA PHE A 27 -3.82 -2.62 -4.29
C PHE A 27 -3.45 -2.52 -2.80
N ALA A 28 -3.73 -1.37 -2.21
CA ALA A 28 -3.44 -1.13 -0.79
C ALA A 28 -4.71 -0.69 -0.07
N HIS A 29 -5.13 -1.47 0.92
CA HIS A 29 -6.29 -1.17 1.73
C HIS A 29 -5.84 -0.68 3.10
N PHE A 30 -6.60 0.24 3.70
CA PHE A 30 -6.20 0.84 4.98
C PHE A 30 -5.99 -0.21 6.09
N SER A 31 -6.71 -1.31 6.04
CA SER A 31 -6.57 -2.39 7.02
C SER A 31 -5.21 -3.07 6.97
N GLN A 32 -4.48 -2.88 5.88
CA GLN A 32 -3.17 -3.48 5.70
C GLN A 32 -2.03 -2.51 6.04
N ILE A 33 -2.36 -1.30 6.43
CA ILE A 33 -1.35 -0.31 6.82
C ILE A 33 -0.98 -0.54 8.28
N ASN A 34 0.28 -0.84 8.51
CA ASN A 34 0.79 -1.10 9.85
C ASN A 34 1.28 0.20 10.47
N LYS A 35 0.35 1.04 10.90
CA LYS A 35 0.63 2.37 11.43
C LYS A 35 -0.36 2.69 12.52
N GLU A 36 0.12 3.30 13.60
CA GLU A 36 -0.75 3.74 14.68
C GLU A 36 -1.47 5.04 14.29
N GLY A 37 -2.70 5.21 14.77
CA GLY A 37 -3.49 6.39 14.48
C GLY A 37 -4.16 6.32 13.13
N PHE A 38 -4.08 7.39 12.37
CA PHE A 38 -4.68 7.45 11.04
C PHE A 38 -3.96 6.52 10.08
N LYS A 39 -4.69 5.56 9.56
CA LYS A 39 -4.16 4.60 8.59
C LYS A 39 -4.33 5.18 7.19
N THR A 40 -3.42 6.05 6.83
CA THR A 40 -3.44 6.71 5.54
C THR A 40 -2.03 6.76 4.96
N LEU A 41 -1.98 6.86 3.64
CA LEU A 41 -0.71 6.97 2.91
C LEU A 41 -0.75 8.25 2.09
N LYS A 42 0.40 8.86 1.92
CA LYS A 42 0.54 10.05 1.09
C LYS A 42 1.17 9.69 -0.24
N GLU A 43 0.71 10.35 -1.29
CA GLU A 43 1.28 10.18 -2.62
C GLU A 43 2.78 10.46 -2.58
N GLY A 44 3.56 9.53 -3.13
CA GLY A 44 5.01 9.65 -3.16
C GLY A 44 5.74 9.10 -1.96
N GLU A 45 5.03 8.66 -0.92
CA GLU A 45 5.68 8.04 0.24
C GLU A 45 6.33 6.71 -0.12
N GLU A 46 7.49 6.46 0.48
CA GLU A 46 8.14 5.17 0.33
C GLU A 46 7.68 4.22 1.41
N VAL A 47 7.37 3.00 1.02
CA VAL A 47 6.83 1.98 1.92
C VAL A 47 7.48 0.63 1.64
N THR A 48 7.37 -0.28 2.60
CA THR A 48 7.67 -1.69 2.38
C THR A 48 6.37 -2.46 2.59
N PHE A 49 6.22 -3.57 1.89
CA PHE A 49 5.00 -4.36 1.98
C PHE A 49 5.24 -5.78 1.53
N GLU A 50 4.29 -6.66 1.89
CA GLU A 50 4.28 -8.03 1.41
C GLU A 50 3.22 -8.17 0.35
N VAL A 51 3.44 -9.06 -0.62
CA VAL A 51 2.48 -9.30 -1.68
C VAL A 51 1.60 -10.49 -1.29
N THR A 52 0.29 -10.28 -1.34
CA THR A 52 -0.69 -11.35 -1.09
C THR A 52 -1.71 -11.34 -2.21
N GLU A 53 -2.38 -12.48 -2.41
CA GLU A 53 -3.47 -12.56 -3.37
C GLU A 53 -4.75 -12.08 -2.70
N GLY A 54 -5.41 -11.12 -3.33
CA GLY A 54 -6.68 -10.60 -2.88
C GLY A 54 -7.76 -10.76 -3.94
N ALA A 55 -8.96 -10.33 -3.62
CA ALA A 55 -10.09 -10.42 -4.54
C ALA A 55 -9.86 -9.61 -5.82
N LYS A 56 -9.04 -8.59 -5.75
CA LYS A 56 -8.74 -7.70 -6.89
C LYS A 56 -7.39 -7.99 -7.53
N GLY A 57 -6.79 -9.13 -7.21
CA GLY A 57 -5.49 -9.52 -7.73
C GLY A 57 -4.39 -9.32 -6.68
N PRO A 58 -3.14 -9.12 -7.11
CA PRO A 58 -2.03 -8.91 -6.17
C PRO A 58 -2.29 -7.71 -5.27
N GLN A 59 -2.11 -7.89 -3.99
CA GLN A 59 -2.44 -6.91 -2.97
C GLN A 59 -1.27 -6.69 -2.03
N ALA A 60 -1.05 -5.43 -1.64
CA ALA A 60 -0.05 -5.10 -0.64
C ALA A 60 -0.62 -5.39 0.74
N SER A 61 0.17 -6.05 1.58
CA SER A 61 -0.21 -6.30 2.96
C SER A 61 0.96 -5.98 3.88
N ASN A 62 0.67 -5.83 5.16
CA ASN A 62 1.67 -5.48 6.16
C ASN A 62 2.51 -4.27 5.71
N ILE A 63 1.82 -3.21 5.31
CA ILE A 63 2.44 -2.01 4.74
C ILE A 63 3.06 -1.17 5.85
N GLU A 64 4.34 -0.85 5.69
CA GLU A 64 5.04 0.00 6.64
C GLU A 64 5.66 1.18 5.91
N VAL A 65 5.47 2.36 6.46
CA VAL A 65 6.06 3.59 5.92
C VAL A 65 7.50 3.69 6.39
N LEU A 66 8.39 3.99 5.45
CA LEU A 66 9.81 4.14 5.75
C LEU A 66 10.15 5.48 6.39
#